data_8dcc91a6c25ffc7e37063d12c8b2d741
#
_entry.id   8dcc91a6c25ffc7e37063d12c8b2d741
#
_cell.length_a   1.000
_cell.length_b   1.000
_cell.length_c   1.000
_cell.angle_alpha   90.00
_cell.angle_beta   90.00
_cell.angle_gamma   90.00
#
_symmetry.space_group_name_H-M   'P 1'
#
loop_
_entity.id
_entity.type
_entity.pdbx_description
1 polymer ?
#
loop_
_entity_poly.entity_id
_entity_poly.type
_entity_poly.pdbx_seq_one_letter_code
_entity_poly.pdbx_strand_id
1 'polypeptide(L)'
;AMTCADCLDMYNVFKESGKVMFIGQQRLYDPKYIKAMEMIHAGTFGEINGIHTFWNRNGDWRREVPSPELERLINWRLYREYSKGLMTELACHQLQIGSWALQKLPEKVMGHGAITYWKDGREVYDNVSCIYVFDNGVKMTFDSVISNKFYGLEEQIMGNLGTVEPEKGKYYFESVAPAPGFLQMINDWENKVFDSLPFAGTSWAPETANENKGEFILGE
;
A
#
# COMPACT_ATOMS: atom_id res chain seq x y z
N ALA A 1 13.95 13.48 9.26
CA ALA A 1 13.83 14.56 8.30
C ALA A 1 12.38 14.69 7.86
N MET A 2 11.87 15.89 7.76
CA MET A 2 10.47 16.17 7.41
C MET A 2 10.32 16.78 6.02
N THR A 3 11.38 17.31 5.46
CA THR A 3 11.40 17.94 4.14
C THR A 3 12.43 17.28 3.23
N CYS A 4 12.27 17.48 1.92
CA CYS A 4 13.27 17.02 0.94
C CYS A 4 14.62 17.73 1.16
N ALA A 5 14.61 18.99 1.59
CA ALA A 5 15.83 19.73 1.89
C ALA A 5 16.59 19.07 3.05
N ASP A 6 15.91 18.76 4.17
CA ASP A 6 16.53 18.06 5.30
C ASP A 6 17.12 16.70 4.88
N CYS A 7 16.41 15.97 4.02
CA CYS A 7 16.90 14.68 3.52
C CYS A 7 18.17 14.83 2.68
N LEU A 8 18.20 15.85 1.82
CA LEU A 8 19.35 16.15 0.98
C LEU A 8 20.56 16.59 1.82
N ASP A 9 20.35 17.44 2.81
CA ASP A 9 21.40 17.89 3.72
C ASP A 9 21.98 16.70 4.51
N MET A 10 21.12 15.84 5.07
CA MET A 10 21.57 14.62 5.74
C MET A 10 22.38 13.71 4.81
N TYR A 11 21.93 13.55 3.56
CA TYR A 11 22.64 12.75 2.56
C TYR A 11 24.01 13.33 2.22
N ASN A 12 24.12 14.63 2.02
CA ASN A 12 25.37 15.31 1.71
C ASN A 12 26.38 15.17 2.87
N VAL A 13 25.95 15.47 4.10
CA VAL A 13 26.77 15.31 5.30
C VAL A 13 27.21 13.84 5.49
N PHE A 14 26.31 12.90 5.24
CA PHE A 14 26.65 11.46 5.26
C PHE A 14 27.77 11.15 4.26
N LYS A 15 27.63 11.58 3.01
CA LYS A 15 28.65 11.32 1.98
C LYS A 15 30.03 11.88 2.34
N GLU A 16 30.07 13.07 2.89
CA GLU A 16 31.31 13.77 3.29
C GLU A 16 31.94 13.16 4.54
N SER A 17 31.15 12.62 5.45
CA SER A 17 31.60 12.14 6.74
C SER A 17 32.41 10.84 6.70
N GLY A 18 32.25 10.02 5.65
CA GLY A 18 32.79 8.65 5.58
C GLY A 18 32.25 7.71 6.66
N LYS A 19 31.17 8.08 7.33
CA LYS A 19 30.51 7.27 8.38
C LYS A 19 29.42 6.40 7.79
N VAL A 20 28.90 5.47 8.58
CA VAL A 20 27.75 4.66 8.22
C VAL A 20 26.45 5.39 8.60
N MET A 21 25.53 5.50 7.65
CA MET A 21 24.15 5.96 7.91
C MET A 21 23.18 4.88 7.47
N PHE A 22 22.32 4.46 8.38
CA PHE A 22 21.27 3.47 8.12
C PHE A 22 19.89 4.12 8.28
N ILE A 23 19.05 3.98 7.26
CA ILE A 23 17.68 4.45 7.30
C ILE A 23 16.77 3.28 7.67
N GLY A 24 15.91 3.48 8.67
CA GLY A 24 15.05 2.46 9.27
C GLY A 24 13.86 2.05 8.40
N GLN A 25 14.10 1.80 7.11
CA GLN A 25 13.10 1.25 6.18
C GLN A 25 13.22 -0.28 6.17
N GLN A 26 12.71 -0.90 7.22
CA GLN A 26 12.93 -2.31 7.55
C GLN A 26 12.48 -3.28 6.46
N ARG A 27 11.45 -2.95 5.68
CA ARG A 27 10.92 -3.80 4.60
C ARG A 27 11.93 -4.06 3.49
N LEU A 28 12.88 -3.16 3.27
CA LEU A 28 13.96 -3.36 2.30
C LEU A 28 14.89 -4.54 2.66
N TYR A 29 14.85 -4.97 3.89
CA TYR A 29 15.72 -6.02 4.44
C TYR A 29 14.92 -7.27 4.87
N ASP A 30 13.61 -7.24 4.72
CA ASP A 30 12.74 -8.39 5.01
C ASP A 30 12.80 -9.38 3.83
N PRO A 31 13.17 -10.64 4.07
CA PRO A 31 13.25 -11.65 3.00
C PRO A 31 11.96 -11.84 2.20
N LYS A 32 10.79 -11.68 2.82
CA LYS A 32 9.49 -11.77 2.12
C LYS A 32 9.36 -10.65 1.08
N TYR A 33 9.69 -9.42 1.48
CA TYR A 33 9.63 -8.27 0.56
C TYR A 33 10.68 -8.37 -0.54
N ILE A 34 11.89 -8.78 -0.22
CA ILE A 34 12.95 -8.98 -1.21
C ILE A 34 12.49 -10.00 -2.25
N LYS A 35 11.98 -11.16 -1.79
CA LYS A 35 11.50 -12.21 -2.68
C LYS A 35 10.29 -11.78 -3.50
N ALA A 36 9.34 -11.06 -2.90
CA ALA A 36 8.19 -10.47 -3.62
C ALA A 36 8.65 -9.55 -4.75
N MET A 37 9.62 -8.67 -4.49
CA MET A 37 10.16 -7.77 -5.51
C MET A 37 10.93 -8.52 -6.61
N GLU A 38 11.70 -9.55 -6.28
CA GLU A 38 12.32 -10.42 -7.28
C GLU A 38 11.26 -11.04 -8.21
N MET A 39 10.17 -11.56 -7.67
CA MET A 39 9.07 -12.13 -8.46
C MET A 39 8.37 -11.07 -9.34
N ILE A 40 8.10 -9.89 -8.80
CA ILE A 40 7.51 -8.77 -9.56
C ILE A 40 8.43 -8.39 -10.72
N HIS A 41 9.71 -8.15 -10.45
CA HIS A 41 10.67 -7.73 -11.48
C HIS A 41 11.00 -8.84 -12.50
N ALA A 42 10.80 -10.11 -12.13
CA ALA A 42 10.87 -11.23 -13.06
C ALA A 42 9.61 -11.37 -13.94
N GLY A 43 8.58 -10.54 -13.71
CA GLY A 43 7.34 -10.58 -14.48
C GLY A 43 6.38 -11.70 -14.07
N THR A 44 6.57 -12.33 -12.91
CA THR A 44 5.74 -13.44 -12.44
C THR A 44 4.25 -13.09 -12.39
N PHE A 45 3.94 -11.84 -12.05
CA PHE A 45 2.56 -11.34 -11.95
C PHE A 45 2.11 -10.53 -13.18
N GLY A 46 2.92 -10.56 -14.26
CA GLY A 46 2.66 -9.79 -15.47
C GLY A 46 2.89 -8.28 -15.27
N GLU A 47 2.13 -7.48 -16.00
CA GLU A 47 2.18 -6.02 -15.87
C GLU A 47 1.42 -5.56 -14.63
N ILE A 48 2.09 -4.82 -13.75
CA ILE A 48 1.43 -4.26 -12.57
C ILE A 48 0.50 -3.12 -13.00
N ASN A 49 -0.77 -3.23 -12.61
CA ASN A 49 -1.83 -2.33 -13.00
C ASN A 49 -2.52 -1.63 -11.81
N GLY A 50 -2.20 -2.02 -10.59
CA GLY A 50 -2.72 -1.37 -9.39
C GLY A 50 -1.97 -1.76 -8.12
N ILE A 51 -1.93 -0.83 -7.16
CA ILE A 51 -1.35 -1.08 -5.83
C ILE A 51 -2.30 -0.51 -4.79
N HIS A 52 -2.73 -1.35 -3.84
CA HIS A 52 -3.55 -0.93 -2.72
C HIS A 52 -2.78 -1.12 -1.42
N THR A 53 -2.72 -0.08 -0.61
CA THR A 53 -1.98 -0.13 0.64
C THR A 53 -2.79 0.45 1.79
N PHE A 54 -2.62 -0.16 2.96
CA PHE A 54 -3.32 0.22 4.17
C PHE A 54 -2.38 0.24 5.35
N TRP A 55 -2.64 1.14 6.31
CA TRP A 55 -2.05 1.02 7.63
C TRP A 55 -3.03 1.50 8.68
N ASN A 56 -3.93 0.61 9.08
CA ASN A 56 -4.92 0.89 10.08
C ASN A 56 -4.43 0.45 11.47
N ARG A 57 -4.65 1.28 12.45
CA ARG A 57 -4.29 1.02 13.85
C ARG A 57 -5.43 1.46 14.77
N ASN A 58 -5.39 0.98 15.98
CA ASN A 58 -6.24 1.51 17.05
C ASN A 58 -5.35 1.99 18.18
N GLY A 59 -5.01 3.26 18.15
CA GLY A 59 -4.15 3.89 19.15
C GLY A 59 -3.92 5.36 18.85
N ASP A 60 -3.86 6.15 19.88
CA ASP A 60 -3.75 7.61 19.82
C ASP A 60 -2.31 8.13 19.65
N TRP A 61 -1.30 7.25 19.79
CA TRP A 61 0.12 7.59 19.83
C TRP A 61 0.56 8.46 21.00
N ARG A 62 -0.37 8.81 21.88
CA ARG A 62 -0.09 9.66 23.02
C ARG A 62 0.58 8.87 24.13
N ARG A 63 1.53 9.50 24.78
CA ARG A 63 2.22 8.99 25.97
C ARG A 63 1.96 9.92 27.14
N GLU A 64 1.93 9.37 28.33
CA GLU A 64 1.90 10.14 29.57
C GLU A 64 3.15 11.03 29.66
N VAL A 65 2.95 12.24 30.15
CA VAL A 65 4.02 13.21 30.32
C VAL A 65 4.14 13.58 31.81
N PRO A 66 5.38 13.66 32.34
CA PRO A 66 5.59 13.99 33.76
C PRO A 66 5.19 15.42 34.10
N SER A 67 5.20 16.33 33.10
CA SER A 67 4.79 17.70 33.29
C SER A 67 4.36 18.33 31.96
N PRO A 68 3.45 19.32 31.97
CA PRO A 68 2.86 19.89 30.74
C PRO A 68 3.89 20.48 29.76
N GLU A 69 4.98 21.02 30.25
CA GLU A 69 6.05 21.60 29.41
C GLU A 69 6.77 20.56 28.54
N LEU A 70 6.72 19.28 28.89
CA LEU A 70 7.30 18.17 28.15
C LEU A 70 6.35 17.58 27.10
N GLU A 71 5.11 18.06 27.04
CA GLU A 71 4.07 17.51 26.14
C GLU A 71 4.54 17.45 24.70
N ARG A 72 5.03 18.57 24.14
CA ARG A 72 5.42 18.63 22.73
C ARG A 72 6.71 17.83 22.44
N LEU A 73 7.57 17.68 23.43
CA LEU A 73 8.81 16.91 23.30
C LEU A 73 8.54 15.41 23.30
N ILE A 74 7.72 14.91 24.23
CA ILE A 74 7.42 13.48 24.40
C ILE A 74 6.43 13.02 23.33
N ASN A 75 5.37 13.82 23.09
CA ASN A 75 4.31 13.54 22.13
C ASN A 75 4.55 14.19 20.76
N TRP A 76 5.81 14.39 20.35
CA TRP A 76 6.21 15.11 19.16
C TRP A 76 5.50 14.66 17.87
N ARG A 77 5.12 13.37 17.77
CA ARG A 77 4.39 12.84 16.62
C ARG A 77 3.02 13.47 16.40
N LEU A 78 2.45 14.10 17.44
CA LEU A 78 1.13 14.71 17.39
C LEU A 78 1.17 16.17 16.89
N TYR A 79 2.36 16.74 16.74
CA TYR A 79 2.55 18.16 16.44
C TYR A 79 3.25 18.37 15.10
N ARG A 80 2.67 19.26 14.26
CA ARG A 80 3.17 19.55 12.90
C ARG A 80 4.58 20.12 12.85
N GLU A 81 5.05 20.68 13.94
CA GLU A 81 6.42 21.17 14.09
C GLU A 81 7.45 20.04 13.94
N TYR A 82 7.12 18.83 14.41
CA TYR A 82 8.06 17.71 14.50
C TYR A 82 7.68 16.51 13.61
N SER A 83 6.41 16.47 13.15
CA SER A 83 5.90 15.34 12.34
C SER A 83 4.89 15.84 11.32
N LYS A 84 4.80 15.15 10.19
CA LYS A 84 3.71 15.34 9.22
C LYS A 84 2.64 14.24 9.35
N GLY A 85 2.57 13.60 10.53
CA GLY A 85 1.56 12.62 10.89
C GLY A 85 1.64 11.34 10.06
N LEU A 86 0.49 10.79 9.74
CA LEU A 86 0.36 9.48 9.08
C LEU A 86 1.15 9.37 7.77
N MET A 87 1.38 10.49 7.08
CA MET A 87 2.11 10.49 5.82
C MET A 87 3.61 10.23 6.01
N THR A 88 4.24 10.84 7.02
CA THR A 88 5.67 10.65 7.28
C THR A 88 5.95 9.45 8.18
N GLU A 89 5.02 9.12 9.07
CA GLU A 89 5.22 8.05 10.04
C GLU A 89 4.81 6.66 9.51
N LEU A 90 3.85 6.61 8.59
CA LEU A 90 3.31 5.36 8.05
C LEU A 90 3.40 5.28 6.52
N ALA A 91 2.80 6.23 5.78
CA ALA A 91 2.71 6.17 4.33
C ALA A 91 4.07 6.09 3.62
N CYS A 92 5.12 6.66 4.22
CA CYS A 92 6.48 6.58 3.67
C CYS A 92 6.96 5.14 3.45
N HIS A 93 6.54 4.20 4.29
CA HIS A 93 6.87 2.79 4.14
C HIS A 93 6.17 2.17 2.93
N GLN A 94 4.85 2.40 2.81
CA GLN A 94 4.08 1.86 1.68
C GLN A 94 4.48 2.51 0.36
N LEU A 95 4.68 3.84 0.35
CA LEU A 95 5.11 4.56 -0.84
C LEU A 95 6.46 4.06 -1.35
N GLN A 96 7.37 3.71 -0.43
CA GLN A 96 8.63 3.09 -0.80
C GLN A 96 8.43 1.73 -1.46
N ILE A 97 7.54 0.88 -0.94
CA ILE A 97 7.24 -0.44 -1.52
C ILE A 97 6.63 -0.29 -2.92
N GLY A 98 5.66 0.60 -3.10
CA GLY A 98 5.09 0.87 -4.41
C GLY A 98 6.11 1.39 -5.42
N SER A 99 6.98 2.31 -4.98
CA SER A 99 8.06 2.83 -5.82
C SER A 99 9.11 1.76 -6.15
N TRP A 100 9.40 0.86 -5.23
CA TRP A 100 10.31 -0.27 -5.47
C TRP A 100 9.71 -1.28 -6.45
N ALA A 101 8.43 -1.63 -6.28
CA ALA A 101 7.73 -2.53 -7.19
C ALA A 101 7.70 -2.01 -8.63
N LEU A 102 7.40 -0.72 -8.81
CA LEU A 102 7.31 -0.09 -10.13
C LEU A 102 8.66 0.46 -10.64
N GLN A 103 9.70 0.51 -9.80
CA GLN A 103 11.01 1.15 -10.09
C GLN A 103 10.88 2.61 -10.55
N LYS A 104 9.86 3.31 -10.05
CA LYS A 104 9.49 4.67 -10.42
C LYS A 104 9.00 5.45 -9.22
N LEU A 105 9.02 6.77 -9.34
CA LEU A 105 8.34 7.65 -8.40
C LEU A 105 6.99 8.09 -8.98
N PRO A 106 5.98 8.33 -8.15
CA PRO A 106 4.71 8.86 -8.62
C PRO A 106 4.88 10.30 -9.12
N GLU A 107 4.15 10.66 -10.17
CA GLU A 107 4.15 12.00 -10.75
C GLU A 107 3.08 12.91 -10.13
N LYS A 108 1.98 12.32 -9.67
CA LYS A 108 0.84 13.06 -9.14
C LYS A 108 0.36 12.41 -7.86
N VAL A 109 -0.15 13.26 -6.96
CA VAL A 109 -0.82 12.81 -5.74
C VAL A 109 -2.05 13.67 -5.50
N MET A 110 -3.12 13.02 -5.06
CA MET A 110 -4.29 13.67 -4.48
C MET A 110 -4.64 12.96 -3.18
N GLY A 111 -5.21 13.70 -2.24
CA GLY A 111 -5.55 13.10 -0.96
C GLY A 111 -6.39 14.00 -0.08
N HIS A 112 -6.92 13.37 0.94
CA HIS A 112 -7.68 14.01 2.00
C HIS A 112 -7.20 13.51 3.36
N GLY A 113 -7.29 14.37 4.36
CA GLY A 113 -7.01 13.99 5.74
C GLY A 113 -7.79 14.85 6.70
N ALA A 114 -8.11 14.30 7.86
CA ALA A 114 -8.87 14.99 8.90
C ALA A 114 -8.51 14.45 10.30
N ILE A 115 -8.90 15.20 11.33
CA ILE A 115 -8.99 14.72 12.71
C ILE A 115 -10.45 14.37 12.96
N THR A 116 -10.78 13.08 12.89
CA THR A 116 -12.16 12.62 12.96
C THR A 116 -12.54 12.09 14.35
N TYR A 117 -11.62 11.44 15.01
CA TYR A 117 -11.87 10.76 16.28
C TYR A 117 -11.02 11.30 17.44
N TRP A 118 -9.68 11.34 17.31
CA TRP A 118 -8.77 11.72 18.40
C TRP A 118 -8.69 13.24 18.56
N LYS A 119 -9.74 13.83 19.18
CA LYS A 119 -9.81 15.28 19.43
C LYS A 119 -9.12 15.66 20.75
N ASP A 120 -7.87 15.31 20.87
CA ASP A 120 -7.04 15.40 22.07
C ASP A 120 -6.02 16.54 22.04
N GLY A 121 -6.22 17.52 21.13
CA GLY A 121 -5.30 18.65 20.96
C GLY A 121 -4.17 18.38 19.97
N ARG A 122 -4.17 17.24 19.26
CA ARG A 122 -3.21 16.98 18.18
C ARG A 122 -3.40 17.92 17.02
N GLU A 123 -2.30 18.15 16.28
CA GLU A 123 -2.29 18.97 15.08
C GLU A 123 -2.25 18.11 13.80
N VAL A 124 -1.87 16.83 13.91
CA VAL A 124 -1.77 15.90 12.78
C VAL A 124 -3.06 15.10 12.61
N TYR A 125 -3.34 14.69 11.39
CA TYR A 125 -4.53 13.92 11.07
C TYR A 125 -4.50 12.51 11.67
N ASP A 126 -5.66 12.00 12.04
CA ASP A 126 -5.88 10.62 12.51
C ASP A 126 -6.50 9.72 11.43
N ASN A 127 -6.83 10.32 10.29
CA ASN A 127 -7.42 9.67 9.12
C ASN A 127 -6.88 10.34 7.86
N VAL A 128 -6.31 9.55 6.95
CA VAL A 128 -5.82 10.03 5.65
C VAL A 128 -6.12 9.00 4.56
N SER A 129 -6.41 9.51 3.36
CA SER A 129 -6.53 8.73 2.15
C SER A 129 -5.81 9.45 1.02
N CYS A 130 -4.97 8.74 0.27
CA CYS A 130 -4.21 9.29 -0.84
C CYS A 130 -4.25 8.39 -2.06
N ILE A 131 -4.22 9.00 -3.24
CA ILE A 131 -4.03 8.34 -4.53
C ILE A 131 -2.78 8.91 -5.18
N TYR A 132 -1.81 8.05 -5.46
CA TYR A 132 -0.61 8.36 -6.22
C TYR A 132 -0.75 7.83 -7.64
N VAL A 133 -0.34 8.59 -8.63
CA VAL A 133 -0.40 8.20 -10.04
C VAL A 133 1.01 8.23 -10.62
N PHE A 134 1.39 7.12 -11.25
CA PHE A 134 2.68 6.96 -11.92
C PHE A 134 2.57 7.31 -13.41
N ASP A 135 3.70 7.49 -14.09
CA ASP A 135 3.78 7.92 -15.49
C ASP A 135 3.09 6.97 -16.49
N ASN A 136 3.05 5.66 -16.14
CA ASN A 136 2.36 4.63 -16.92
C ASN A 136 0.85 4.51 -16.63
N GLY A 137 0.29 5.42 -15.82
CA GLY A 137 -1.11 5.42 -15.44
C GLY A 137 -1.46 4.49 -14.27
N VAL A 138 -0.52 3.68 -13.78
CA VAL A 138 -0.73 2.87 -12.58
C VAL A 138 -1.01 3.78 -11.40
N LYS A 139 -2.03 3.43 -10.62
CA LYS A 139 -2.37 4.13 -9.39
C LYS A 139 -2.03 3.26 -8.17
N MET A 140 -1.55 3.95 -7.16
CA MET A 140 -1.37 3.40 -5.82
C MET A 140 -2.28 4.15 -4.85
N THR A 141 -3.03 3.43 -4.04
CA THR A 141 -3.80 4.03 -2.94
C THR A 141 -3.08 3.81 -1.61
N PHE A 142 -3.26 4.75 -0.71
CA PHE A 142 -2.86 4.62 0.68
C PHE A 142 -3.99 5.09 1.58
N ASP A 143 -4.45 4.23 2.47
CA ASP A 143 -5.47 4.54 3.46
C ASP A 143 -4.95 4.24 4.87
N SER A 144 -5.20 5.14 5.80
CA SER A 144 -4.83 4.96 7.19
C SER A 144 -5.84 5.61 8.13
N VAL A 145 -6.34 4.82 9.05
CA VAL A 145 -7.18 5.23 10.17
C VAL A 145 -6.54 4.71 11.45
N ILE A 146 -6.31 5.59 12.44
CA ILE A 146 -5.71 5.17 13.71
C ILE A 146 -6.70 5.05 14.86
N SER A 147 -7.99 5.08 14.56
CA SER A 147 -9.10 4.80 15.48
C SER A 147 -9.75 3.43 15.27
N ASN A 148 -9.28 2.66 14.27
CA ASN A 148 -9.76 1.32 13.98
C ASN A 148 -8.63 0.52 13.33
N LYS A 149 -8.40 -0.71 13.79
CA LYS A 149 -7.32 -1.57 13.30
C LYS A 149 -7.75 -2.61 12.27
N PHE A 150 -9.01 -2.56 11.78
CA PHE A 150 -9.50 -3.52 10.81
C PHE A 150 -8.65 -3.50 9.51
N TYR A 151 -8.38 -4.63 8.92
CA TYR A 151 -7.38 -4.89 7.87
C TYR A 151 -5.91 -4.69 8.29
N GLY A 152 -5.62 -3.94 9.35
CA GLY A 152 -4.26 -3.75 9.83
C GLY A 152 -3.35 -3.07 8.82
N LEU A 153 -2.27 -3.74 8.45
CA LEU A 153 -1.22 -3.30 7.55
C LEU A 153 -1.11 -4.27 6.38
N GLU A 154 -1.09 -3.76 5.15
CA GLU A 154 -0.90 -4.56 3.96
C GLU A 154 -0.51 -3.72 2.74
N GLU A 155 0.18 -4.35 1.82
CA GLU A 155 0.38 -3.91 0.44
C GLU A 155 -0.11 -5.00 -0.51
N GLN A 156 -1.07 -4.67 -1.36
CA GLN A 156 -1.58 -5.54 -2.42
C GLN A 156 -1.07 -5.02 -3.76
N ILE A 157 -0.12 -5.72 -4.35
CA ILE A 157 0.48 -5.36 -5.64
C ILE A 157 -0.12 -6.27 -6.69
N MET A 158 -0.94 -5.71 -7.57
CA MET A 158 -1.78 -6.43 -8.51
C MET A 158 -1.26 -6.27 -9.93
N GLY A 159 -0.95 -7.40 -10.54
CA GLY A 159 -0.69 -7.51 -11.96
C GLY A 159 -1.78 -8.28 -12.70
N ASN A 160 -1.72 -8.31 -14.02
CA ASN A 160 -2.72 -9.01 -14.84
C ASN A 160 -2.62 -10.54 -14.79
N LEU A 161 -1.54 -11.09 -14.22
CA LEU A 161 -1.35 -12.54 -14.05
C LEU A 161 -1.40 -12.96 -12.58
N GLY A 162 -1.46 -12.03 -11.64
CA GLY A 162 -1.52 -12.35 -10.23
C GLY A 162 -1.32 -11.17 -9.31
N THR A 163 -1.49 -11.42 -8.02
CA THR A 163 -1.35 -10.44 -6.94
C THR A 163 -0.38 -10.95 -5.89
N VAL A 164 0.42 -10.06 -5.34
CA VAL A 164 1.30 -10.37 -4.20
C VAL A 164 0.97 -9.48 -3.00
N GLU A 165 0.92 -10.08 -1.83
CA GLU A 165 0.73 -9.44 -0.51
C GLU A 165 1.97 -9.68 0.36
N PRO A 166 3.00 -8.82 0.25
CA PRO A 166 4.29 -9.06 0.90
C PRO A 166 4.22 -9.13 2.43
N GLU A 167 3.38 -8.31 3.07
CA GLU A 167 3.23 -8.34 4.53
C GLU A 167 2.69 -9.69 5.02
N LYS A 168 1.69 -10.24 4.34
CA LYS A 168 1.18 -11.58 4.60
C LYS A 168 2.12 -12.70 4.13
N GLY A 169 3.09 -12.36 3.28
CA GLY A 169 3.99 -13.35 2.67
C GLY A 169 3.29 -14.27 1.69
N LYS A 170 2.26 -13.79 0.98
CA LYS A 170 1.43 -14.59 0.07
C LYS A 170 1.36 -13.99 -1.33
N TYR A 171 1.12 -14.84 -2.30
CA TYR A 171 0.77 -14.45 -3.66
C TYR A 171 -0.34 -15.34 -4.22
N TYR A 172 -0.97 -14.87 -5.27
CA TYR A 172 -2.14 -15.47 -5.89
C TYR A 172 -2.01 -15.32 -7.40
N PHE A 173 -2.18 -16.39 -8.15
CA PHE A 173 -2.27 -16.29 -9.61
C PHE A 173 -3.70 -16.00 -10.04
N GLU A 174 -3.82 -15.08 -11.01
CA GLU A 174 -5.07 -14.89 -11.72
C GLU A 174 -5.19 -15.96 -12.82
N SER A 175 -6.35 -16.57 -12.90
CA SER A 175 -6.75 -17.21 -14.14
C SER A 175 -7.04 -16.08 -15.12
N VAL A 176 -6.29 -16.00 -16.20
CA VAL A 176 -6.66 -15.12 -17.31
C VAL A 176 -8.05 -15.54 -17.74
N ALA A 177 -9.06 -14.84 -17.24
CA ALA A 177 -10.39 -15.00 -17.79
C ALA A 177 -10.23 -14.74 -19.30
N PRO A 178 -10.58 -15.70 -20.17
CA PRO A 178 -10.72 -15.34 -21.54
C PRO A 178 -11.70 -14.17 -21.52
N ALA A 179 -11.23 -12.98 -21.90
CA ALA A 179 -12.17 -11.91 -22.12
C ALA A 179 -13.27 -12.56 -22.94
N PRO A 180 -14.53 -12.59 -22.51
CA PRO A 180 -15.60 -12.99 -23.37
C PRO A 180 -15.58 -11.96 -24.46
N GLY A 181 -14.67 -12.17 -25.41
CA GLY A 181 -14.62 -11.38 -26.57
C GLY A 181 -16.01 -11.49 -27.20
N PHE A 182 -16.40 -10.46 -27.89
CA PHE A 182 -17.62 -10.44 -28.68
C PHE A 182 -17.86 -11.77 -29.45
N LEU A 183 -16.81 -12.44 -29.89
CA LEU A 183 -16.86 -13.73 -30.55
C LEU A 183 -17.32 -14.87 -29.64
N GLN A 184 -16.94 -14.87 -28.35
CA GLN A 184 -17.42 -15.88 -27.42
C GLN A 184 -18.87 -15.64 -27.07
N MET A 185 -19.26 -14.39 -26.89
CA MET A 185 -20.65 -14.02 -26.65
C MET A 185 -21.54 -14.44 -27.83
N ILE A 186 -21.10 -14.26 -29.09
CA ILE A 186 -21.82 -14.73 -30.28
C ILE A 186 -21.90 -16.27 -30.29
N ASN A 187 -20.79 -16.95 -30.02
CA ASN A 187 -20.74 -18.41 -29.99
C ASN A 187 -21.66 -18.96 -28.89
N ASP A 188 -21.68 -18.35 -27.72
CA ASP A 188 -22.59 -18.73 -26.63
C ASP A 188 -24.06 -18.46 -27.01
N TRP A 189 -24.35 -17.40 -27.72
CA TRP A 189 -25.67 -17.12 -28.25
C TRP A 189 -26.09 -18.16 -29.32
N GLU A 190 -25.24 -18.47 -30.28
CA GLU A 190 -25.50 -19.46 -31.32
C GLU A 190 -25.72 -20.86 -30.70
N ASN A 191 -25.03 -21.19 -29.62
CA ASN A 191 -25.19 -22.44 -28.88
C ASN A 191 -26.35 -22.42 -27.86
N LYS A 192 -27.16 -21.35 -27.83
CA LYS A 192 -28.28 -21.16 -26.90
C LYS A 192 -27.95 -21.27 -25.42
N VAL A 193 -26.72 -20.98 -25.06
CA VAL A 193 -26.28 -21.00 -23.65
C VAL A 193 -27.10 -20.02 -22.82
N PHE A 194 -27.51 -18.91 -23.42
CA PHE A 194 -28.32 -17.88 -22.76
C PHE A 194 -29.77 -18.27 -22.51
N ASP A 195 -30.32 -19.26 -23.22
CA ASP A 195 -31.69 -19.75 -22.99
C ASP A 195 -31.82 -20.48 -21.64
N SER A 196 -30.74 -20.90 -21.06
CA SER A 196 -30.69 -21.67 -19.80
C SER A 196 -30.09 -20.91 -18.62
N LEU A 197 -29.48 -19.73 -18.84
CA LEU A 197 -28.84 -18.94 -17.79
C LEU A 197 -29.76 -17.80 -17.34
N PRO A 198 -30.00 -17.64 -16.03
CA PRO A 198 -30.65 -16.43 -15.54
C PRO A 198 -29.78 -15.23 -15.87
N PHE A 199 -30.36 -14.26 -16.56
CA PHE A 199 -29.70 -13.05 -17.08
C PHE A 199 -29.10 -12.15 -15.98
N ALA A 200 -29.39 -12.45 -14.74
CA ALA A 200 -28.90 -11.68 -13.60
C ALA A 200 -27.86 -12.50 -12.83
N GLY A 201 -26.63 -12.09 -12.85
CA GLY A 201 -25.71 -12.43 -11.79
C GLY A 201 -24.42 -13.13 -12.16
N THR A 202 -24.25 -13.58 -13.38
CA THR A 202 -23.03 -14.34 -13.74
C THR A 202 -21.77 -13.48 -13.91
N SER A 203 -21.92 -12.19 -14.13
CA SER A 203 -20.78 -11.27 -14.23
C SER A 203 -20.12 -10.93 -12.89
N TRP A 204 -20.71 -11.37 -11.81
CA TRP A 204 -20.28 -11.07 -10.44
C TRP A 204 -20.07 -12.35 -9.64
N ALA A 205 -19.58 -13.40 -10.27
CA ALA A 205 -19.28 -14.63 -9.57
C ALA A 205 -18.19 -14.35 -8.51
N PRO A 206 -18.54 -14.28 -7.23
CA PRO A 206 -17.56 -14.09 -6.17
C PRO A 206 -16.77 -15.37 -5.88
N GLU A 207 -17.10 -16.45 -6.55
CA GLU A 207 -16.62 -17.78 -6.21
C GLU A 207 -15.13 -17.96 -6.46
N THR A 208 -14.57 -17.26 -7.46
CA THR A 208 -13.14 -17.39 -7.77
C THR A 208 -12.24 -16.67 -6.78
N ALA A 209 -12.73 -15.64 -6.13
CA ALA A 209 -11.94 -14.86 -5.16
C ALA A 209 -11.78 -15.59 -3.80
N ASN A 210 -12.71 -16.49 -3.46
CA ASN A 210 -12.73 -17.13 -2.15
C ASN A 210 -12.04 -18.50 -2.12
N GLU A 211 -11.79 -19.12 -3.26
CA GLU A 211 -11.15 -20.43 -3.33
C GLU A 211 -9.63 -20.38 -3.44
N ASN A 212 -9.08 -19.25 -3.88
CA ASN A 212 -7.63 -19.09 -3.98
C ASN A 212 -7.02 -18.77 -2.61
N LYS A 213 -6.46 -19.77 -1.96
CA LYS A 213 -5.83 -19.64 -0.63
C LYS A 213 -4.49 -18.91 -0.67
N GLY A 214 -3.98 -18.62 -1.87
CA GLY A 214 -2.66 -18.06 -2.09
C GLY A 214 -1.53 -19.03 -1.75
N GLU A 215 -0.37 -18.76 -2.30
CA GLU A 215 0.87 -19.50 -2.04
C GLU A 215 1.81 -18.64 -1.20
N PHE A 216 2.70 -19.28 -0.45
CA PHE A 216 3.67 -18.56 0.37
C PHE A 216 4.89 -18.14 -0.44
N ILE A 217 5.34 -16.90 -0.27
CA ILE A 217 6.48 -16.29 -1.00
C ILE A 217 7.79 -17.03 -0.71
N LEU A 218 7.99 -17.47 0.54
CA LEU A 218 9.22 -18.16 0.97
C LEU A 218 9.06 -19.69 1.03
N GLY A 219 7.89 -20.21 0.64
CA GLY A 219 7.52 -21.61 0.90
C GLY A 219 7.11 -21.82 2.37
N GLU A 220 6.55 -23.00 2.68
CA GLU A 220 6.32 -23.42 4.07
C GLU A 220 7.60 -23.93 4.70
#